data_61aaf31f6914c5b0451d046a808a0eac
#
_entry.id   61aaf31f6914c5b0451d046a808a0eac
#
_cell.length_a   1.000
_cell.length_b   1.000
_cell.length_c   1.000
_cell.angle_alpha   90.00
_cell.angle_beta   90.00
_cell.angle_gamma   90.00
#
_symmetry.space_group_name_H-M   'P 1'
#
loop_
_entity.id
_entity.type
_entity.pdbx_description
1 polymer ?
#
loop_
_entity_poly.entity_id
_entity_poly.type
_entity_poly.pdbx_seq_one_letter_code
_entity_poly.pdbx_strand_id
1 'polypeptide(L)'
;MAMICAQAPLAFADQSQQENTGNVRHFHLHGSGTTNPSKLIWLAMDKLEEMAGSTLRMTYRSVGSGTGASDWASANAGDFASTDYGLAADSSAPFMQLPFQIGAVSLFHNVPGVGTGVMKLSACTVAKIFTGAITNWNDAAIAADSGLSLPSQTIKVIWRSNGSSSTYGLKGYMYAGCQAVYSTAPTPSDGADPFSGNHLYSTGVTGSDSMRLAIGANEYSIGYIDAGHGHLDNLSEVSLKNANNEWVVTKEGDPAGRLTANIPAVVTSTVKATFPQNSGATNYAGDWSGVNLFNKAGAGVWPICAFTYLHVRTTYTDTATTGVVRAFVEYMLSPAIQDKITEFYFYPLDSAFAAEVKTAVSTTLSAASPVWTWVDPYILSYNTGIAMGYTTFSPKRQTYAEYERGLFKKNIAALEASVAALKTELAAKTGNDDAADERTLALAAVSFVVAVIAVIVGSIAMCRGGRSSQVMRVVGM
;
A
#
# COMPACT_ATOMS: atom_id res chain seq x y z
N MET A 1 74.99 12.70 6.43
CA MET A 1 74.17 12.69 7.65
C MET A 1 72.73 12.51 7.16
N ALA A 2 72.32 11.25 6.99
CA ALA A 2 70.97 10.89 6.47
C ALA A 2 70.08 10.54 7.63
N MET A 3 69.04 11.32 7.80
CA MET A 3 68.06 11.15 8.86
C MET A 3 66.98 10.16 8.38
N ILE A 4 67.03 8.92 8.87
CA ILE A 4 66.05 7.89 8.63
C ILE A 4 64.84 8.15 9.54
N CYS A 5 63.71 8.63 8.97
CA CYS A 5 62.43 8.64 9.69
C CYS A 5 61.90 7.18 9.73
N ALA A 6 62.03 6.55 10.87
CA ALA A 6 61.34 5.33 11.18
C ALA A 6 59.84 5.62 11.36
N GLN A 7 59.03 5.25 10.37
CA GLN A 7 57.60 5.17 10.55
C GLN A 7 57.27 3.93 11.38
N ALA A 8 56.71 4.11 12.56
CA ALA A 8 56.15 3.02 13.32
C ALA A 8 54.96 2.44 12.54
N PRO A 9 54.85 1.12 12.41
CA PRO A 9 53.66 0.51 11.78
C PRO A 9 52.43 0.82 12.66
N LEU A 10 51.47 1.49 12.09
CA LEU A 10 50.12 1.52 12.65
C LEU A 10 49.66 0.07 12.73
N ALA A 11 49.69 -0.50 13.93
CA ALA A 11 49.02 -1.74 14.22
C ALA A 11 47.54 -1.49 14.04
N PHE A 12 47.01 -1.85 12.88
CA PHE A 12 45.59 -2.14 12.77
C PHE A 12 45.36 -3.31 13.70
N ALA A 13 44.83 -3.04 14.89
CA ALA A 13 44.34 -4.08 15.75
C ALA A 13 43.31 -4.84 14.90
N ASP A 14 43.63 -6.10 14.64
CA ASP A 14 42.77 -7.01 13.92
C ASP A 14 41.47 -7.21 14.77
N GLN A 15 40.48 -6.40 14.51
CA GLN A 15 39.17 -6.49 15.12
C GLN A 15 38.40 -7.74 14.66
N SER A 16 38.94 -8.47 13.66
CA SER A 16 38.35 -9.72 13.16
C SER A 16 38.45 -10.89 14.16
N GLN A 17 39.40 -10.81 15.12
CA GLN A 17 39.65 -11.89 16.09
C GLN A 17 38.72 -11.85 17.31
N GLN A 18 37.94 -10.78 17.53
CA GLN A 18 37.00 -10.69 18.65
C GLN A 18 35.59 -11.21 18.31
N GLU A 19 35.38 -11.58 17.03
CA GLU A 19 34.11 -12.13 16.55
C GLU A 19 33.95 -13.65 16.75
N ASN A 20 34.96 -14.34 17.25
CA ASN A 20 35.01 -15.80 17.25
C ASN A 20 34.59 -16.45 18.56
N THR A 21 33.82 -15.80 19.40
CA THR A 21 33.15 -16.47 20.51
C THR A 21 31.64 -16.52 20.28
N GLY A 22 31.24 -17.30 19.31
CA GLY A 22 30.10 -18.20 19.39
C GLY A 22 28.72 -17.65 19.69
N ASN A 23 28.26 -16.49 19.18
CA ASN A 23 26.82 -16.23 19.03
C ASN A 23 26.60 -15.11 18.01
N VAL A 24 26.66 -15.45 16.74
CA VAL A 24 26.03 -14.63 15.70
C VAL A 24 24.54 -14.62 16.01
N ARG A 25 24.04 -13.55 16.60
CA ARG A 25 22.61 -13.39 16.84
C ARG A 25 21.91 -13.19 15.51
N HIS A 26 21.12 -14.15 15.12
CA HIS A 26 20.19 -14.03 14.01
C HIS A 26 18.87 -13.48 14.56
N PHE A 27 18.42 -12.39 13.98
CA PHE A 27 17.13 -11.81 14.33
C PHE A 27 16.11 -12.24 13.29
N HIS A 28 14.93 -12.63 13.74
CA HIS A 28 13.82 -13.00 12.87
C HIS A 28 12.59 -12.18 13.24
N LEU A 29 11.80 -11.80 12.23
CA LEU A 29 10.52 -11.16 12.41
C LEU A 29 9.55 -11.67 11.35
N HIS A 30 8.45 -12.29 11.78
CA HIS A 30 7.47 -12.88 10.90
C HIS A 30 6.09 -12.28 11.14
N GLY A 31 5.43 -11.87 10.06
CA GLY A 31 4.08 -11.33 10.14
C GLY A 31 3.15 -11.91 9.08
N SER A 32 1.85 -11.68 9.27
CA SER A 32 0.83 -12.00 8.27
C SER A 32 -0.30 -10.96 8.29
N GLY A 33 -1.10 -10.92 7.21
CA GLY A 33 -2.27 -10.07 7.23
C GLY A 33 -2.70 -9.53 5.87
N THR A 34 -3.19 -8.30 5.89
CA THR A 34 -3.83 -7.66 4.75
C THR A 34 -2.95 -7.66 3.50
N THR A 35 -3.58 -7.87 2.34
CA THR A 35 -2.88 -7.85 1.04
C THR A 35 -2.65 -6.43 0.52
N ASN A 36 -3.41 -5.44 1.01
CA ASN A 36 -3.39 -4.09 0.46
C ASN A 36 -2.01 -3.43 0.57
N PRO A 37 -1.39 -3.26 1.75
CA PRO A 37 -0.08 -2.63 1.91
C PRO A 37 1.10 -3.59 1.74
N SER A 38 0.90 -4.84 1.32
CA SER A 38 1.96 -5.86 1.33
C SER A 38 3.23 -5.42 0.62
N LYS A 39 3.10 -4.70 -0.51
CA LYS A 39 4.26 -4.21 -1.28
C LYS A 39 5.07 -3.18 -0.50
N LEU A 40 4.41 -2.28 0.25
CA LEU A 40 5.07 -1.32 1.13
C LEU A 40 5.74 -2.02 2.32
N ILE A 41 5.06 -3.00 2.95
CA ILE A 41 5.59 -3.77 4.06
C ILE A 41 6.85 -4.54 3.61
N TRP A 42 6.81 -5.21 2.47
CA TRP A 42 7.98 -5.90 1.91
C TRP A 42 9.13 -4.95 1.59
N LEU A 43 8.83 -3.76 1.02
CA LEU A 43 9.86 -2.74 0.79
C LEU A 43 10.51 -2.29 2.10
N ALA A 44 9.72 -2.02 3.13
CA ALA A 44 10.23 -1.57 4.42
C ALA A 44 11.11 -2.65 5.09
N MET A 45 10.70 -3.91 4.99
CA MET A 45 11.44 -5.05 5.52
C MET A 45 12.77 -5.25 4.80
N ASP A 46 12.75 -5.25 3.46
CA ASP A 46 13.95 -5.36 2.61
C ASP A 46 14.97 -4.25 2.94
N LYS A 47 14.47 -3.01 3.13
CA LYS A 47 15.32 -1.88 3.54
C LYS A 47 15.92 -2.05 4.93
N LEU A 48 15.15 -2.53 5.89
CA LEU A 48 15.66 -2.78 7.24
C LEU A 48 16.72 -3.88 7.26
N GLU A 49 16.49 -4.99 6.54
CA GLU A 49 17.44 -6.07 6.41
C GLU A 49 18.79 -5.56 5.82
N GLU A 50 18.73 -4.72 4.77
CA GLU A 50 19.92 -4.15 4.15
C GLU A 50 20.70 -3.19 5.08
N MET A 51 19.98 -2.36 5.83
CA MET A 51 20.59 -1.37 6.71
C MET A 51 21.10 -1.96 8.03
N ALA A 52 20.68 -3.17 8.39
CA ALA A 52 21.02 -3.79 9.67
C ALA A 52 22.52 -4.13 9.78
N GLY A 53 23.09 -3.90 10.95
CA GLY A 53 24.47 -4.26 11.28
C GLY A 53 24.66 -5.75 11.55
N SER A 54 23.58 -6.49 11.78
CA SER A 54 23.56 -7.95 11.99
C SER A 54 22.59 -8.64 11.05
N THR A 55 22.62 -9.95 11.03
CA THR A 55 21.67 -10.73 10.22
C THR A 55 20.25 -10.55 10.76
N LEU A 56 19.41 -9.90 9.96
CA LEU A 56 17.98 -9.72 10.20
C LEU A 56 17.22 -10.44 9.08
N ARG A 57 16.28 -11.30 9.43
CA ARG A 57 15.38 -11.96 8.48
C ARG A 57 13.95 -11.59 8.77
N MET A 58 13.30 -10.94 7.83
CA MET A 58 11.90 -10.51 7.96
C MET A 58 11.04 -11.16 6.88
N THR A 59 9.84 -11.60 7.25
CA THR A 59 8.86 -12.12 6.28
C THR A 59 7.45 -11.63 6.60
N TYR A 60 6.66 -11.41 5.56
CA TYR A 60 5.26 -11.07 5.69
C TYR A 60 4.42 -11.90 4.73
N ARG A 61 3.44 -12.62 5.28
CA ARG A 61 2.50 -13.45 4.53
C ARG A 61 1.24 -12.64 4.20
N SER A 62 1.11 -12.26 2.95
CA SER A 62 -0.01 -11.45 2.42
C SER A 62 -1.20 -12.36 2.13
N VAL A 63 -2.16 -12.46 3.07
CA VAL A 63 -3.28 -13.43 3.05
C VAL A 63 -4.66 -12.80 3.17
N GLY A 64 -4.73 -11.48 3.31
CA GLY A 64 -5.96 -10.72 3.57
C GLY A 64 -6.22 -10.48 5.06
N SER A 65 -6.93 -9.39 5.36
CA SER A 65 -7.15 -8.95 6.76
C SER A 65 -7.90 -9.99 7.59
N GLY A 66 -8.88 -10.72 7.02
CA GLY A 66 -9.62 -11.74 7.75
C GLY A 66 -8.73 -12.91 8.18
N THR A 67 -7.93 -13.46 7.27
CA THR A 67 -6.97 -14.53 7.59
C THR A 67 -5.89 -14.01 8.53
N GLY A 68 -5.40 -12.79 8.32
CA GLY A 68 -4.40 -12.18 9.21
C GLY A 68 -4.90 -12.00 10.64
N ALA A 69 -6.15 -11.58 10.82
CA ALA A 69 -6.77 -11.50 12.15
C ALA A 69 -6.91 -12.88 12.81
N SER A 70 -7.29 -13.91 12.03
CA SER A 70 -7.39 -15.30 12.54
C SER A 70 -6.01 -15.87 12.90
N ASP A 71 -4.99 -15.61 12.09
CA ASP A 71 -3.60 -15.99 12.40
C ASP A 71 -3.15 -15.32 13.70
N TRP A 72 -3.42 -14.02 13.85
CA TRP A 72 -3.05 -13.24 15.02
C TRP A 72 -3.69 -13.75 16.32
N ALA A 73 -4.94 -14.20 16.26
CA ALA A 73 -5.65 -14.77 17.38
C ALA A 73 -5.21 -16.20 17.71
N SER A 74 -4.44 -16.85 16.85
CA SER A 74 -4.00 -18.24 17.07
C SER A 74 -2.80 -18.31 18.00
N ALA A 75 -2.59 -19.50 18.61
CA ALA A 75 -1.43 -19.79 19.46
C ALA A 75 -0.09 -19.70 18.70
N ASN A 76 -0.11 -19.83 17.37
CA ASN A 76 1.05 -19.77 16.50
C ASN A 76 1.09 -18.43 15.71
N ALA A 77 0.56 -17.36 16.29
CA ALA A 77 0.65 -16.03 15.71
C ALA A 77 2.12 -15.65 15.48
N GLY A 78 2.36 -14.97 14.36
CA GLY A 78 3.67 -14.38 14.12
C GLY A 78 4.00 -13.25 15.11
N ASP A 79 5.14 -12.61 14.92
CA ASP A 79 5.60 -11.53 15.77
C ASP A 79 4.77 -10.24 15.60
N PHE A 80 4.15 -10.07 14.43
CA PHE A 80 3.23 -8.98 14.16
C PHE A 80 2.15 -9.40 13.16
N ALA A 81 1.07 -8.63 13.10
CA ALA A 81 0.05 -8.79 12.07
C ALA A 81 -0.34 -7.43 11.47
N SER A 82 -1.06 -7.45 10.36
CA SER A 82 -1.61 -6.23 9.76
C SER A 82 -3.03 -6.46 9.24
N THR A 83 -3.93 -5.50 9.53
CA THR A 83 -5.30 -5.47 9.00
C THR A 83 -5.69 -4.06 8.60
N ASP A 84 -6.69 -3.92 7.72
CA ASP A 84 -7.25 -2.61 7.37
C ASP A 84 -8.55 -2.32 8.14
N TYR A 85 -8.68 -2.88 9.32
CA TYR A 85 -9.73 -2.57 10.29
C TYR A 85 -9.20 -2.85 11.70
N GLY A 86 -9.78 -2.16 12.68
CA GLY A 86 -9.45 -2.38 14.08
C GLY A 86 -10.01 -3.69 14.59
N LEU A 87 -9.31 -4.31 15.52
CA LEU A 87 -9.71 -5.53 16.22
C LEU A 87 -10.25 -5.19 17.61
N ALA A 88 -11.02 -6.11 18.18
CA ALA A 88 -11.38 -6.07 19.59
C ALA A 88 -10.13 -6.21 20.46
N ALA A 89 -10.13 -5.60 21.64
CA ALA A 89 -9.06 -5.79 22.60
C ALA A 89 -9.06 -7.24 23.11
N ASP A 90 -7.87 -7.79 23.33
CA ASP A 90 -7.69 -9.09 23.96
C ASP A 90 -6.96 -8.93 25.29
N SER A 91 -7.68 -9.11 26.39
CA SER A 91 -7.13 -9.01 27.74
C SER A 91 -6.24 -10.18 28.13
N SER A 92 -6.37 -11.32 27.45
CA SER A 92 -5.59 -12.54 27.71
C SER A 92 -4.23 -12.50 26.99
N ALA A 93 -4.16 -11.82 25.84
CA ALA A 93 -2.95 -11.63 25.05
C ALA A 93 -2.88 -10.19 24.54
N PRO A 94 -2.61 -9.19 25.40
CA PRO A 94 -2.70 -7.78 25.06
C PRO A 94 -1.78 -7.38 23.90
N PHE A 95 -2.30 -6.58 23.00
CA PHE A 95 -1.56 -6.08 21.85
C PHE A 95 -1.93 -4.64 21.53
N MET A 96 -1.04 -3.94 20.87
CA MET A 96 -1.29 -2.61 20.34
C MET A 96 -1.80 -2.68 18.91
N GLN A 97 -2.66 -1.75 18.55
CA GLN A 97 -3.19 -1.55 17.22
C GLN A 97 -2.72 -0.18 16.71
N LEU A 98 -1.77 -0.18 15.81
CA LEU A 98 -0.98 0.96 15.44
C LEU A 98 -1.31 1.39 14.01
N PRO A 99 -2.14 2.42 13.80
CA PRO A 99 -2.35 2.98 12.46
C PRO A 99 -1.00 3.45 11.89
N PHE A 100 -0.71 3.12 10.62
CA PHE A 100 0.51 3.61 9.96
C PHE A 100 0.26 4.25 8.60
N GLN A 101 -0.93 4.04 8.02
CA GLN A 101 -1.36 4.68 6.78
C GLN A 101 -2.89 4.67 6.66
N ILE A 102 -3.39 5.40 5.67
CA ILE A 102 -4.81 5.40 5.28
C ILE A 102 -4.90 4.81 3.88
N GLY A 103 -5.75 3.79 3.72
CA GLY A 103 -6.08 3.19 2.43
C GLY A 103 -7.44 3.68 1.91
N ALA A 104 -7.60 3.61 0.59
CA ALA A 104 -8.87 3.80 -0.08
C ALA A 104 -9.26 2.51 -0.81
N VAL A 105 -10.50 2.07 -0.62
CA VAL A 105 -11.10 1.02 -1.46
C VAL A 105 -11.91 1.72 -2.55
N SER A 106 -11.63 1.36 -3.81
CA SER A 106 -12.34 1.89 -4.97
C SER A 106 -13.14 0.81 -5.68
N LEU A 107 -14.17 1.22 -6.38
CA LEU A 107 -14.89 0.37 -7.31
C LEU A 107 -14.28 0.56 -8.70
N PHE A 108 -14.03 -0.54 -9.37
CA PHE A 108 -13.54 -0.56 -10.74
C PHE A 108 -14.47 -1.36 -11.65
N HIS A 109 -14.56 -0.96 -12.90
CA HIS A 109 -15.39 -1.62 -13.90
C HIS A 109 -14.61 -1.87 -15.18
N ASN A 110 -15.14 -2.78 -15.99
CA ASN A 110 -14.66 -3.07 -17.34
C ASN A 110 -15.79 -2.92 -18.38
N VAL A 111 -16.42 -1.75 -18.39
CA VAL A 111 -17.44 -1.40 -19.39
C VAL A 111 -16.73 -0.76 -20.59
N PRO A 112 -16.78 -1.36 -21.79
CA PRO A 112 -16.08 -0.85 -22.97
C PRO A 112 -16.46 0.60 -23.29
N GLY A 113 -15.43 1.42 -23.58
CA GLY A 113 -15.60 2.84 -23.93
C GLY A 113 -15.89 3.78 -22.76
N VAL A 114 -15.96 3.27 -21.52
CA VAL A 114 -16.18 4.10 -20.32
C VAL A 114 -14.89 4.19 -19.52
N GLY A 115 -14.27 5.36 -19.50
CA GLY A 115 -13.00 5.59 -18.80
C GLY A 115 -13.17 5.86 -17.30
N THR A 116 -12.02 5.98 -16.62
CA THR A 116 -11.94 6.30 -15.18
C THR A 116 -12.77 7.53 -14.84
N GLY A 117 -13.59 7.41 -13.78
CA GLY A 117 -14.40 8.46 -13.20
C GLY A 117 -15.61 8.88 -14.08
N VAL A 118 -15.75 8.40 -15.31
CA VAL A 118 -16.91 8.68 -16.17
C VAL A 118 -18.16 8.01 -15.63
N MET A 119 -18.03 6.75 -15.19
CA MET A 119 -19.06 6.04 -14.45
C MET A 119 -19.25 6.67 -13.06
N LYS A 120 -20.45 7.11 -12.75
CA LYS A 120 -20.83 7.65 -11.43
C LYS A 120 -21.84 6.76 -10.78
N LEU A 121 -21.61 6.37 -9.53
CA LEU A 121 -22.53 5.53 -8.77
C LEU A 121 -22.69 6.07 -7.34
N SER A 122 -23.92 6.36 -6.94
CA SER A 122 -24.25 6.68 -5.55
C SER A 122 -24.26 5.42 -4.67
N ALA A 123 -24.20 5.59 -3.35
CA ALA A 123 -24.25 4.47 -2.42
C ALA A 123 -25.48 3.58 -2.62
N CYS A 124 -26.63 4.17 -2.98
CA CYS A 124 -27.86 3.41 -3.23
C CYS A 124 -27.78 2.59 -4.53
N THR A 125 -27.19 3.15 -5.60
CA THR A 125 -26.99 2.43 -6.85
C THR A 125 -25.98 1.30 -6.68
N VAL A 126 -24.87 1.56 -5.97
CA VAL A 126 -23.89 0.52 -5.60
C VAL A 126 -24.57 -0.59 -4.79
N ALA A 127 -25.34 -0.24 -3.77
CA ALA A 127 -26.04 -1.23 -2.95
C ALA A 127 -26.99 -2.10 -3.78
N LYS A 128 -27.76 -1.50 -4.70
CA LYS A 128 -28.67 -2.24 -5.59
C LYS A 128 -27.91 -3.18 -6.55
N ILE A 129 -26.75 -2.75 -7.07
CA ILE A 129 -25.91 -3.61 -7.93
C ILE A 129 -25.42 -4.81 -7.12
N PHE A 130 -24.78 -4.56 -5.97
CA PHE A 130 -24.15 -5.63 -5.17
C PHE A 130 -25.18 -6.53 -4.45
N THR A 131 -26.41 -6.09 -4.23
CA THR A 131 -27.50 -6.96 -3.74
C THR A 131 -28.32 -7.63 -4.84
N GLY A 132 -27.98 -7.41 -6.13
CA GLY A 132 -28.67 -8.01 -7.26
C GLY A 132 -30.03 -7.38 -7.61
N ALA A 133 -30.39 -6.24 -7.03
CA ALA A 133 -31.60 -5.50 -7.39
C ALA A 133 -31.43 -4.80 -8.77
N ILE A 134 -30.19 -4.46 -9.14
CA ILE A 134 -29.80 -3.97 -10.46
C ILE A 134 -28.86 -5.03 -11.08
N THR A 135 -29.25 -5.58 -12.21
CA THR A 135 -28.50 -6.65 -12.89
C THR A 135 -28.05 -6.29 -14.30
N ASN A 136 -28.42 -5.10 -14.78
CA ASN A 136 -28.11 -4.68 -16.15
C ASN A 136 -27.54 -3.24 -16.17
N TRP A 137 -26.56 -3.01 -17.04
CA TRP A 137 -25.88 -1.72 -17.13
C TRP A 137 -26.77 -0.57 -17.65
N ASN A 138 -27.83 -0.88 -18.40
CA ASN A 138 -28.78 0.13 -18.90
C ASN A 138 -29.89 0.50 -17.87
N ASP A 139 -29.73 0.12 -16.59
CA ASP A 139 -30.71 0.44 -15.56
C ASP A 139 -30.85 1.96 -15.39
N ALA A 140 -32.10 2.41 -15.17
CA ALA A 140 -32.44 3.82 -15.03
C ALA A 140 -31.70 4.51 -13.85
N ALA A 141 -31.39 3.78 -12.77
CA ALA A 141 -30.66 4.34 -11.64
C ALA A 141 -29.19 4.62 -11.99
N ILE A 142 -28.57 3.76 -12.80
CA ILE A 142 -27.19 3.98 -13.31
C ILE A 142 -27.19 5.18 -14.25
N ALA A 143 -28.17 5.27 -15.15
CA ALA A 143 -28.31 6.40 -16.08
C ALA A 143 -28.54 7.72 -15.32
N ALA A 144 -29.35 7.71 -14.25
CA ALA A 144 -29.61 8.90 -13.42
C ALA A 144 -28.36 9.39 -12.68
N ASP A 145 -27.53 8.48 -12.15
CA ASP A 145 -26.29 8.84 -11.46
C ASP A 145 -25.19 9.31 -12.43
N SER A 146 -24.99 8.58 -13.53
CA SER A 146 -23.85 8.78 -14.43
C SER A 146 -24.11 9.74 -15.60
N GLY A 147 -25.36 9.90 -16.01
CA GLY A 147 -25.74 10.57 -17.24
C GLY A 147 -25.41 9.78 -18.52
N LEU A 148 -25.04 8.50 -18.39
CA LEU A 148 -24.63 7.65 -19.50
C LEU A 148 -25.79 6.84 -20.06
N SER A 149 -25.79 6.66 -21.39
CA SER A 149 -26.64 5.67 -22.06
C SER A 149 -25.81 4.41 -22.30
N LEU A 150 -25.92 3.44 -21.41
CA LEU A 150 -25.13 2.20 -21.48
C LEU A 150 -25.90 1.09 -22.22
N PRO A 151 -25.20 0.10 -22.79
CA PRO A 151 -25.84 -1.00 -23.50
C PRO A 151 -26.60 -1.92 -22.54
N SER A 152 -27.59 -2.62 -23.07
CA SER A 152 -28.31 -3.68 -22.33
C SER A 152 -27.41 -4.91 -22.17
N GLN A 153 -26.54 -4.86 -21.17
CA GLN A 153 -25.59 -5.93 -20.84
C GLN A 153 -25.69 -6.27 -19.36
N THR A 154 -25.60 -7.56 -19.05
CA THR A 154 -25.66 -8.05 -17.68
C THR A 154 -24.41 -7.61 -16.90
N ILE A 155 -24.61 -7.10 -15.69
CA ILE A 155 -23.53 -6.75 -14.77
C ILE A 155 -22.92 -8.04 -14.22
N LYS A 156 -21.60 -8.21 -14.39
CA LYS A 156 -20.83 -9.30 -13.78
C LYS A 156 -20.19 -8.77 -12.49
N VAL A 157 -20.67 -9.20 -11.35
CA VAL A 157 -20.12 -8.78 -10.05
C VAL A 157 -18.95 -9.65 -9.67
N ILE A 158 -17.79 -9.04 -9.45
CA ILE A 158 -16.59 -9.71 -8.91
C ILE A 158 -16.49 -9.39 -7.42
N TRP A 159 -16.35 -10.43 -6.59
CA TRP A 159 -16.35 -10.28 -5.14
C TRP A 159 -15.27 -11.12 -4.45
N ARG A 160 -14.93 -10.80 -3.19
CA ARG A 160 -13.92 -11.50 -2.41
C ARG A 160 -14.51 -12.71 -1.71
N SER A 161 -14.01 -13.90 -2.06
CA SER A 161 -14.46 -15.17 -1.49
C SER A 161 -13.85 -15.50 -0.11
N ASN A 162 -12.89 -14.70 0.35
CA ASN A 162 -12.29 -14.81 1.68
C ASN A 162 -12.54 -13.52 2.47
N GLY A 163 -12.39 -13.56 3.79
CA GLY A 163 -12.50 -12.38 4.65
C GLY A 163 -11.61 -11.24 4.15
N SER A 164 -12.21 -10.07 3.93
CA SER A 164 -11.56 -8.94 3.25
C SER A 164 -12.00 -7.61 3.81
N SER A 165 -11.03 -6.78 4.17
CA SER A 165 -11.24 -5.37 4.52
C SER A 165 -11.88 -4.57 3.41
N SER A 166 -11.60 -4.88 2.14
CA SER A 166 -12.24 -4.22 1.01
C SER A 166 -13.74 -4.52 0.95
N THR A 167 -14.16 -5.77 1.26
CA THR A 167 -15.57 -6.13 1.42
C THR A 167 -16.21 -5.36 2.59
N TYR A 168 -15.50 -5.31 3.73
CA TYR A 168 -15.95 -4.55 4.90
C TYR A 168 -16.15 -3.07 4.58
N GLY A 169 -15.20 -2.46 3.87
CA GLY A 169 -15.29 -1.06 3.44
C GLY A 169 -16.45 -0.78 2.49
N LEU A 170 -16.66 -1.63 1.48
CA LEU A 170 -17.79 -1.51 0.54
C LEU A 170 -19.14 -1.61 1.28
N LYS A 171 -19.30 -2.60 2.15
CA LYS A 171 -20.49 -2.75 2.98
C LYS A 171 -20.70 -1.54 3.89
N GLY A 172 -19.62 -1.02 4.47
CA GLY A 172 -19.65 0.19 5.28
C GLY A 172 -20.17 1.42 4.53
N TYR A 173 -19.74 1.60 3.28
CA TYR A 173 -20.23 2.66 2.41
C TYR A 173 -21.73 2.50 2.08
N MET A 174 -22.12 1.29 1.68
CA MET A 174 -23.53 1.00 1.37
C MET A 174 -24.42 1.23 2.60
N TYR A 175 -24.02 0.74 3.77
CA TYR A 175 -24.74 0.92 5.03
C TYR A 175 -24.83 2.39 5.43
N ALA A 176 -23.72 3.12 5.42
CA ALA A 176 -23.71 4.52 5.81
C ALA A 176 -24.44 5.45 4.82
N GLY A 177 -24.41 5.12 3.53
CA GLY A 177 -24.96 5.96 2.46
C GLY A 177 -26.34 5.56 1.96
N CYS A 178 -26.84 4.34 2.24
CA CYS A 178 -28.14 3.87 1.75
C CYS A 178 -28.76 2.76 2.60
N GLN A 179 -29.14 3.04 3.82
CA GLN A 179 -29.79 2.07 4.73
C GLN A 179 -31.15 1.55 4.21
N ALA A 180 -31.81 2.29 3.33
CA ALA A 180 -33.06 1.85 2.72
C ALA A 180 -32.90 0.61 1.81
N VAL A 181 -31.70 0.38 1.27
CA VAL A 181 -31.39 -0.77 0.41
C VAL A 181 -30.47 -1.76 1.14
N TYR A 182 -29.53 -1.26 1.91
CA TYR A 182 -28.57 -2.07 2.65
C TYR A 182 -28.56 -1.69 4.12
N SER A 183 -29.32 -2.45 4.94
CA SER A 183 -29.54 -2.17 6.35
C SER A 183 -28.67 -3.00 7.31
N THR A 184 -27.88 -3.95 6.79
CA THR A 184 -27.02 -4.80 7.62
C THR A 184 -25.74 -4.05 7.95
N ALA A 185 -25.49 -3.81 9.25
CA ALA A 185 -24.23 -3.22 9.68
C ALA A 185 -23.05 -4.12 9.29
N PRO A 186 -21.97 -3.57 8.69
CA PRO A 186 -20.83 -4.37 8.27
C PRO A 186 -20.07 -4.90 9.48
N THR A 187 -19.55 -6.12 9.36
CA THR A 187 -18.66 -6.71 10.35
C THR A 187 -17.30 -7.02 9.71
N PRO A 188 -16.18 -6.86 10.45
CA PRO A 188 -14.84 -7.15 9.91
C PRO A 188 -14.65 -8.60 9.46
N SER A 189 -15.43 -9.53 10.01
CA SER A 189 -15.37 -10.96 9.72
C SER A 189 -16.14 -11.38 8.47
N ASP A 190 -16.75 -10.44 7.73
CA ASP A 190 -17.52 -10.77 6.52
C ASP A 190 -16.65 -11.52 5.50
N GLY A 191 -16.72 -12.83 5.57
CA GLY A 191 -16.13 -13.80 4.64
C GLY A 191 -17.16 -14.32 3.65
N ALA A 192 -16.86 -15.39 2.96
CA ALA A 192 -17.55 -16.07 1.86
C ALA A 192 -18.98 -15.60 1.51
N ASP A 193 -19.18 -15.16 0.30
CA ASP A 193 -20.39 -14.59 -0.28
C ASP A 193 -21.02 -13.45 0.55
N PRO A 194 -20.38 -12.28 0.55
CA PRO A 194 -20.83 -11.16 1.37
C PRO A 194 -22.18 -10.58 0.93
N PHE A 195 -22.73 -11.01 -0.20
CA PHE A 195 -23.93 -10.42 -0.82
C PHE A 195 -25.10 -11.41 -0.97
N SER A 196 -25.04 -12.57 -0.28
CA SER A 196 -26.16 -13.52 -0.14
C SER A 196 -26.65 -14.19 -1.41
N GLY A 197 -25.77 -14.52 -2.35
CA GLY A 197 -26.10 -15.37 -3.50
C GLY A 197 -27.08 -14.76 -4.52
N ASN A 198 -27.37 -13.48 -4.45
CA ASN A 198 -28.35 -12.82 -5.31
C ASN A 198 -27.85 -12.51 -6.73
N HIS A 199 -26.65 -12.95 -7.11
CA HIS A 199 -26.04 -12.65 -8.39
C HIS A 199 -25.98 -13.88 -9.28
N LEU A 200 -26.77 -13.90 -10.37
CA LEU A 200 -26.73 -14.95 -11.40
C LEU A 200 -25.38 -15.01 -12.13
N TYR A 201 -24.61 -13.91 -12.13
CA TYR A 201 -23.33 -13.78 -12.85
C TYR A 201 -22.27 -13.17 -11.95
N SER A 202 -21.98 -13.83 -10.83
CA SER A 202 -20.95 -13.37 -9.90
C SER A 202 -19.77 -14.33 -9.83
N THR A 203 -18.58 -13.78 -9.65
CA THR A 203 -17.34 -14.56 -9.51
C THR A 203 -16.64 -14.21 -8.22
N GLY A 204 -16.51 -15.19 -7.34
CA GLY A 204 -15.73 -15.08 -6.10
C GLY A 204 -14.24 -15.31 -6.36
N VAL A 205 -13.38 -14.41 -5.86
CA VAL A 205 -11.92 -14.50 -6.02
C VAL A 205 -11.20 -14.28 -4.69
N THR A 206 -10.00 -14.86 -4.56
CA THR A 206 -9.18 -14.74 -3.35
C THR A 206 -8.03 -13.76 -3.57
N GLY A 207 -7.90 -12.77 -2.67
CA GLY A 207 -6.80 -11.80 -2.71
C GLY A 207 -7.04 -10.63 -3.69
N SER A 208 -6.22 -9.60 -3.55
CA SER A 208 -6.32 -8.38 -4.34
C SER A 208 -5.87 -8.58 -5.79
N ASP A 209 -4.82 -9.37 -6.01
CA ASP A 209 -4.32 -9.65 -7.37
C ASP A 209 -5.36 -10.40 -8.22
N SER A 210 -6.02 -11.41 -7.65
CA SER A 210 -7.08 -12.13 -8.39
C SER A 210 -8.29 -11.24 -8.68
N MET A 211 -8.61 -10.29 -7.78
CA MET A 211 -9.70 -9.33 -8.00
C MET A 211 -9.41 -8.43 -9.22
N ARG A 212 -8.22 -7.80 -9.27
CA ARG A 212 -7.86 -6.92 -10.38
C ARG A 212 -7.81 -7.66 -11.72
N LEU A 213 -7.27 -8.89 -11.73
CA LEU A 213 -7.23 -9.73 -12.93
C LEU A 213 -8.64 -10.11 -13.39
N ALA A 214 -9.53 -10.48 -12.48
CA ALA A 214 -10.89 -10.86 -12.82
C ALA A 214 -11.71 -9.68 -13.36
N ILE A 215 -11.57 -8.47 -12.79
CA ILE A 215 -12.20 -7.27 -13.33
C ILE A 215 -11.68 -6.99 -14.76
N GLY A 216 -10.36 -6.97 -14.96
CA GLY A 216 -9.76 -6.69 -16.26
C GLY A 216 -10.09 -7.70 -17.34
N ALA A 217 -10.23 -8.99 -16.99
CA ALA A 217 -10.51 -10.07 -17.92
C ALA A 217 -12.00 -10.21 -18.31
N ASN A 218 -12.92 -9.60 -17.58
CA ASN A 218 -14.35 -9.76 -17.78
C ASN A 218 -15.00 -8.44 -18.22
N GLU A 219 -15.32 -8.30 -19.49
CA GLU A 219 -16.13 -7.17 -19.96
C GLU A 219 -17.47 -7.13 -19.22
N TYR A 220 -17.96 -5.91 -19.00
CA TYR A 220 -19.19 -5.60 -18.24
C TYR A 220 -19.16 -6.03 -16.78
N SER A 221 -17.95 -6.20 -16.21
CA SER A 221 -17.80 -6.46 -14.79
C SER A 221 -17.73 -5.19 -13.96
N ILE A 222 -18.01 -5.37 -12.68
CA ILE A 222 -17.71 -4.42 -11.61
C ILE A 222 -17.18 -5.19 -10.39
N GLY A 223 -16.19 -4.62 -9.73
CA GLY A 223 -15.63 -5.17 -8.50
C GLY A 223 -15.05 -4.06 -7.62
N TYR A 224 -14.53 -4.45 -6.47
CA TYR A 224 -13.97 -3.54 -5.48
C TYR A 224 -12.62 -4.02 -4.98
N ILE A 225 -11.67 -3.10 -4.89
CA ILE A 225 -10.29 -3.40 -4.50
C ILE A 225 -9.66 -2.13 -3.94
N ASP A 226 -8.56 -2.22 -3.20
CA ASP A 226 -7.81 -1.02 -2.88
C ASP A 226 -7.39 -0.26 -4.14
N ALA A 227 -7.40 1.07 -4.02
CA ALA A 227 -7.17 1.96 -5.17
C ALA A 227 -5.84 1.68 -5.87
N GLY A 228 -4.80 1.33 -5.10
CA GLY A 228 -3.47 1.06 -5.62
C GLY A 228 -3.40 -0.09 -6.58
N HIS A 229 -4.03 -1.22 -6.26
CA HIS A 229 -4.06 -2.38 -7.16
C HIS A 229 -4.83 -2.08 -8.45
N GLY A 230 -5.95 -1.37 -8.36
CA GLY A 230 -6.73 -1.02 -9.55
C GLY A 230 -6.01 -0.04 -10.46
N HIS A 231 -5.38 0.99 -9.91
CA HIS A 231 -4.66 2.01 -10.68
C HIS A 231 -3.38 1.48 -11.33
N LEU A 232 -2.66 0.56 -10.67
CA LEU A 232 -1.47 -0.08 -11.24
C LEU A 232 -1.76 -0.85 -12.53
N ASP A 233 -2.98 -1.40 -12.66
CA ASP A 233 -3.42 -2.12 -13.87
C ASP A 233 -4.27 -1.24 -14.82
N ASN A 234 -4.36 0.06 -14.56
CA ASN A 234 -5.17 1.01 -15.33
C ASN A 234 -6.65 0.59 -15.46
N LEU A 235 -7.22 -0.05 -14.46
CA LEU A 235 -8.65 -0.33 -14.42
C LEU A 235 -9.45 0.98 -14.37
N SER A 236 -10.64 1.00 -14.97
CA SER A 236 -11.51 2.17 -14.98
C SER A 236 -12.19 2.34 -13.62
N GLU A 237 -11.85 3.39 -12.89
CA GLU A 237 -12.41 3.72 -11.57
C GLU A 237 -13.80 4.31 -11.69
N VAL A 238 -14.69 3.92 -10.79
CA VAL A 238 -16.02 4.51 -10.60
C VAL A 238 -15.89 5.77 -9.75
N SER A 239 -16.51 6.87 -10.18
CA SER A 239 -16.69 8.04 -9.33
C SER A 239 -17.80 7.76 -8.31
N LEU A 240 -17.48 7.87 -7.02
CA LEU A 240 -18.44 7.64 -5.93
C LEU A 240 -18.98 8.95 -5.38
N LYS A 241 -20.21 8.90 -4.90
CA LYS A 241 -20.84 10.03 -4.23
C LYS A 241 -20.51 10.00 -2.75
N ASN A 242 -19.83 11.03 -2.24
CA ASN A 242 -19.47 11.12 -0.82
C ASN A 242 -20.60 11.69 0.05
N ALA A 243 -20.37 11.77 1.36
CA ALA A 243 -21.35 12.31 2.33
C ALA A 243 -21.72 13.79 2.08
N ASN A 244 -20.86 14.55 1.40
CA ASN A 244 -21.14 15.94 1.01
C ASN A 244 -21.90 16.05 -0.33
N ASN A 245 -22.36 14.93 -0.90
CA ASN A 245 -22.99 14.86 -2.22
C ASN A 245 -22.05 15.24 -3.40
N GLU A 246 -20.74 15.13 -3.23
CA GLU A 246 -19.75 15.38 -4.25
C GLU A 246 -19.39 14.08 -4.97
N TRP A 247 -19.16 14.15 -6.29
CA TRP A 247 -18.61 13.04 -7.07
C TRP A 247 -17.08 13.10 -7.01
N VAL A 248 -16.48 12.07 -6.43
CA VAL A 248 -15.03 11.99 -6.17
C VAL A 248 -14.40 10.75 -6.80
N VAL A 249 -13.12 10.84 -7.12
CA VAL A 249 -12.25 9.75 -7.57
C VAL A 249 -10.96 9.77 -6.76
N THR A 250 -10.27 8.64 -6.66
CA THR A 250 -9.00 8.56 -5.90
C THR A 250 -7.79 8.93 -6.76
N LYS A 251 -7.88 8.80 -8.07
CA LYS A 251 -6.76 9.06 -8.97
C LYS A 251 -6.60 10.54 -9.29
N GLU A 252 -5.41 11.08 -9.13
CA GLU A 252 -5.06 12.43 -9.57
C GLU A 252 -5.18 12.59 -11.09
N GLY A 253 -5.50 13.82 -11.53
CA GLY A 253 -5.51 14.16 -12.94
C GLY A 253 -6.70 13.61 -13.71
N ASP A 254 -7.88 13.51 -13.10
CA ASP A 254 -9.10 13.16 -13.81
C ASP A 254 -9.38 14.15 -14.95
N PRO A 255 -9.30 13.72 -16.24
CA PRO A 255 -9.54 14.58 -17.39
C PRO A 255 -10.96 15.14 -17.46
N ALA A 256 -11.91 14.61 -16.72
CA ALA A 256 -13.28 15.10 -16.64
C ALA A 256 -13.49 16.16 -15.55
N GLY A 257 -12.43 16.64 -14.89
CA GLY A 257 -12.46 17.74 -13.92
C GLY A 257 -13.22 17.42 -12.63
N ARG A 258 -13.35 16.15 -12.25
CA ARG A 258 -13.92 15.75 -10.97
C ARG A 258 -12.94 16.00 -9.84
N LEU A 259 -13.46 16.20 -8.63
CA LEU A 259 -12.62 16.38 -7.46
C LEU A 259 -11.79 15.13 -7.20
N THR A 260 -10.47 15.29 -7.16
CA THR A 260 -9.59 14.28 -6.59
C THR A 260 -9.83 14.21 -5.08
N ALA A 261 -10.00 12.99 -4.56
CA ALA A 261 -10.31 12.80 -3.16
C ALA A 261 -9.19 13.28 -2.24
N ASN A 262 -9.54 14.05 -1.22
CA ASN A 262 -8.66 14.41 -0.13
C ASN A 262 -8.76 13.36 0.98
N ILE A 263 -8.10 12.23 0.82
CA ILE A 263 -8.19 11.09 1.75
C ILE A 263 -7.63 11.43 3.14
N PRO A 264 -6.52 12.17 3.30
CA PRO A 264 -6.06 12.58 4.63
C PRO A 264 -7.09 13.38 5.43
N ALA A 265 -7.96 14.14 4.77
CA ALA A 265 -8.99 14.94 5.45
C ALA A 265 -10.07 14.11 6.16
N VAL A 266 -10.11 12.79 5.95
CA VAL A 266 -11.05 11.89 6.66
C VAL A 266 -10.77 11.82 8.16
N VAL A 267 -9.52 12.04 8.60
CA VAL A 267 -9.10 11.92 10.00
C VAL A 267 -9.32 13.25 10.73
N THR A 268 -10.57 13.59 10.96
CA THR A 268 -10.98 14.79 11.69
C THR A 268 -10.89 14.60 13.21
N SER A 269 -11.01 15.69 13.97
CA SER A 269 -11.14 15.63 15.43
C SER A 269 -12.34 14.77 15.88
N THR A 270 -13.44 14.80 15.13
CA THR A 270 -14.62 13.96 15.38
C THR A 270 -14.29 12.48 15.21
N VAL A 271 -13.51 12.11 14.21
CA VAL A 271 -13.03 10.73 14.02
C VAL A 271 -12.08 10.34 15.13
N LYS A 272 -11.12 11.20 15.48
CA LYS A 272 -10.18 10.94 16.60
C LYS A 272 -10.92 10.77 17.94
N ALA A 273 -12.05 11.42 18.14
CA ALA A 273 -12.87 11.23 19.34
C ALA A 273 -13.52 9.83 19.44
N THR A 274 -13.54 9.07 18.35
CA THR A 274 -14.00 7.66 18.37
C THR A 274 -12.91 6.66 18.73
N PHE A 275 -11.65 7.10 18.83
CA PHE A 275 -10.56 6.22 19.20
C PHE A 275 -10.68 5.77 20.66
N PRO A 276 -10.27 4.56 21.00
CA PRO A 276 -10.21 4.11 22.39
C PRO A 276 -9.39 5.07 23.23
N GLN A 277 -9.87 5.42 24.43
CA GLN A 277 -9.23 6.37 25.32
C GLN A 277 -8.81 5.73 26.65
N ASN A 278 -7.69 6.15 27.19
CA ASN A 278 -7.29 5.88 28.56
C ASN A 278 -6.73 7.15 29.19
N SER A 279 -7.34 7.61 30.26
CA SER A 279 -6.93 8.84 30.99
C SER A 279 -6.75 10.08 30.08
N GLY A 280 -7.58 10.21 29.04
CA GLY A 280 -7.54 11.34 28.11
C GLY A 280 -6.51 11.25 26.98
N ALA A 281 -5.83 10.12 26.85
CA ALA A 281 -4.93 9.81 25.73
C ALA A 281 -5.45 8.64 24.92
N THR A 282 -5.05 8.54 23.65
CA THR A 282 -5.39 7.42 22.78
C THR A 282 -4.84 6.11 23.35
N ASN A 283 -5.72 5.11 23.54
CA ASN A 283 -5.36 3.79 24.01
C ASN A 283 -5.14 2.83 22.82
N TYR A 284 -3.89 2.69 22.41
CA TYR A 284 -3.56 1.80 21.29
C TYR A 284 -3.72 0.30 21.62
N ALA A 285 -3.82 -0.08 22.89
CA ALA A 285 -4.18 -1.44 23.31
C ALA A 285 -5.68 -1.64 23.60
N GLY A 286 -6.49 -0.62 23.31
CA GLY A 286 -7.93 -0.67 23.48
C GLY A 286 -8.66 -1.39 22.35
N ASP A 287 -9.99 -1.37 22.42
CA ASP A 287 -10.88 -1.92 21.41
C ASP A 287 -11.04 -0.94 20.24
N TRP A 288 -10.42 -1.26 19.09
CA TRP A 288 -10.49 -0.47 17.87
C TRP A 288 -11.55 -0.99 16.87
N SER A 289 -12.28 -2.07 17.18
CA SER A 289 -13.23 -2.70 16.26
C SER A 289 -14.36 -1.77 15.81
N GLY A 290 -14.70 -0.77 16.61
CA GLY A 290 -15.70 0.26 16.29
C GLY A 290 -15.16 1.43 15.45
N VAL A 291 -13.83 1.56 15.31
CA VAL A 291 -13.22 2.68 14.56
C VAL A 291 -13.31 2.42 13.07
N ASN A 292 -14.00 3.31 12.36
CA ASN A 292 -14.13 3.24 10.91
C ASN A 292 -14.12 4.64 10.27
N LEU A 293 -13.77 4.67 8.99
CA LEU A 293 -13.67 5.89 8.20
C LEU A 293 -14.71 5.93 7.05
N PHE A 294 -15.79 5.12 7.15
CA PHE A 294 -16.78 4.99 6.08
C PHE A 294 -17.67 6.21 5.98
N ASN A 295 -17.77 6.76 4.78
CA ASN A 295 -18.64 7.86 4.38
C ASN A 295 -18.64 9.04 5.37
N LYS A 296 -17.45 9.44 5.84
CA LYS A 296 -17.32 10.60 6.73
C LYS A 296 -17.55 11.89 5.96
N ALA A 297 -18.15 12.87 6.63
CA ALA A 297 -18.35 14.19 6.06
C ALA A 297 -17.02 14.95 5.90
N GLY A 298 -16.94 15.75 4.88
CA GLY A 298 -15.77 16.58 4.54
C GLY A 298 -15.71 16.83 3.04
N ALA A 299 -15.24 18.02 2.63
CA ALA A 299 -15.11 18.36 1.23
C ALA A 299 -14.04 17.47 0.56
N GLY A 300 -14.41 16.84 -0.55
CA GLY A 300 -13.55 15.95 -1.30
C GLY A 300 -13.15 14.65 -0.58
N VAL A 301 -13.73 14.32 0.58
CA VAL A 301 -13.38 13.10 1.31
C VAL A 301 -13.84 11.87 0.53
N TRP A 302 -12.93 10.89 0.39
CA TRP A 302 -13.25 9.60 -0.21
C TRP A 302 -14.16 8.78 0.72
N PRO A 303 -15.27 8.19 0.21
CA PRO A 303 -16.25 7.56 1.09
C PRO A 303 -15.85 6.19 1.65
N ILE A 304 -14.85 5.52 1.07
CA ILE A 304 -14.42 4.18 1.50
C ILE A 304 -12.94 4.23 1.92
N CYS A 305 -12.69 4.86 3.08
CA CYS A 305 -11.36 4.90 3.68
C CYS A 305 -11.23 3.90 4.82
N ALA A 306 -10.01 3.44 5.07
CA ALA A 306 -9.67 2.62 6.21
C ALA A 306 -8.26 2.94 6.70
N PHE A 307 -8.04 2.88 8.02
CA PHE A 307 -6.68 2.76 8.53
C PHE A 307 -6.13 1.37 8.24
N THR A 308 -4.86 1.31 7.90
CA THR A 308 -4.10 0.07 8.00
C THR A 308 -3.33 0.07 9.31
N TYR A 309 -3.47 -1.01 10.05
CA TYR A 309 -2.87 -1.19 11.37
C TYR A 309 -1.72 -2.19 11.31
N LEU A 310 -0.68 -1.94 12.10
CA LEU A 310 0.21 -2.98 12.60
C LEU A 310 -0.28 -3.40 13.98
N HIS A 311 -0.42 -4.69 14.18
CA HIS A 311 -0.73 -5.30 15.47
C HIS A 311 0.55 -5.89 16.05
N VAL A 312 0.94 -5.45 17.23
CA VAL A 312 2.14 -5.90 17.94
C VAL A 312 1.80 -6.21 19.40
N ARG A 313 2.37 -7.24 19.98
CA ARG A 313 2.15 -7.58 21.40
C ARG A 313 2.65 -6.46 22.28
N THR A 314 2.01 -6.23 23.42
CA THR A 314 2.51 -5.27 24.43
C THR A 314 3.75 -5.80 25.13
N THR A 315 3.96 -7.12 25.12
CA THR A 315 5.11 -7.82 25.67
C THR A 315 5.49 -9.00 24.79
N TYR A 316 6.79 -9.25 24.65
CA TYR A 316 7.36 -10.43 24.03
C TYR A 316 8.23 -11.15 25.06
N THR A 317 8.28 -12.45 25.02
CA THR A 317 9.14 -13.25 25.92
C THR A 317 10.62 -13.04 25.65
N ASP A 318 10.98 -12.79 24.38
CA ASP A 318 12.33 -12.43 23.99
C ASP A 318 12.47 -10.90 23.80
N THR A 319 13.37 -10.32 24.59
CA THR A 319 13.66 -8.87 24.52
C THR A 319 14.30 -8.47 23.21
N ALA A 320 14.98 -9.38 22.51
CA ALA A 320 15.57 -9.13 21.20
C ALA A 320 14.48 -8.98 20.13
N THR A 321 13.47 -9.84 20.13
CA THR A 321 12.27 -9.72 19.32
C THR A 321 11.57 -8.40 19.59
N THR A 322 11.41 -8.02 20.85
CA THR A 322 10.86 -6.69 21.25
C THR A 322 11.63 -5.54 20.58
N GLY A 323 12.97 -5.62 20.55
CA GLY A 323 13.82 -4.62 19.93
C GLY A 323 13.61 -4.48 18.42
N VAL A 324 13.52 -5.60 17.71
CA VAL A 324 13.29 -5.62 16.25
C VAL A 324 11.88 -5.13 15.91
N VAL A 325 10.86 -5.60 16.63
CA VAL A 325 9.46 -5.16 16.43
C VAL A 325 9.34 -3.65 16.63
N ARG A 326 9.90 -3.14 17.71
CA ARG A 326 9.92 -1.69 17.97
C ARG A 326 10.58 -0.92 16.82
N ALA A 327 11.76 -1.33 16.40
CA ALA A 327 12.49 -0.70 15.30
C ALA A 327 11.72 -0.74 13.98
N PHE A 328 11.08 -1.87 13.67
CA PHE A 328 10.25 -2.01 12.47
C PHE A 328 9.08 -1.03 12.49
N VAL A 329 8.32 -0.96 13.58
CA VAL A 329 7.19 -0.02 13.68
C VAL A 329 7.67 1.43 13.62
N GLU A 330 8.75 1.78 14.34
CA GLU A 330 9.33 3.12 14.28
C GLU A 330 9.79 3.49 12.87
N TYR A 331 10.29 2.51 12.09
CA TYR A 331 10.66 2.72 10.69
C TYR A 331 9.45 2.92 9.79
N MET A 332 8.40 2.13 9.95
CA MET A 332 7.14 2.31 9.21
C MET A 332 6.51 3.70 9.43
N LEU A 333 6.73 4.29 10.61
CA LEU A 333 6.26 5.63 10.98
C LEU A 333 7.29 6.74 10.72
N SER A 334 8.45 6.41 10.15
CA SER A 334 9.48 7.40 9.83
C SER A 334 9.21 8.07 8.48
N PRO A 335 9.74 9.30 8.26
CA PRO A 335 9.66 9.96 6.95
C PRO A 335 10.19 9.08 5.81
N ALA A 336 11.20 8.23 6.06
CA ALA A 336 11.77 7.34 5.06
C ALA A 336 10.75 6.39 4.42
N ILE A 337 9.71 5.99 5.16
CA ILE A 337 8.61 5.14 4.66
C ILE A 337 7.35 5.98 4.41
N GLN A 338 7.00 6.93 5.30
CA GLN A 338 5.80 7.75 5.14
C GLN A 338 5.81 8.52 3.79
N ASP A 339 6.96 9.05 3.36
CA ASP A 339 7.11 9.73 2.06
C ASP A 339 6.96 8.78 0.85
N LYS A 340 7.06 7.46 1.07
CA LYS A 340 6.90 6.46 0.01
C LYS A 340 5.50 5.87 -0.09
N ILE A 341 4.67 6.12 0.89
CA ILE A 341 3.32 5.54 0.96
C ILE A 341 2.51 5.89 -0.30
N THR A 342 2.65 7.11 -0.81
CA THR A 342 1.95 7.59 -2.01
C THR A 342 2.39 6.87 -3.30
N GLU A 343 3.62 6.34 -3.36
CA GLU A 343 4.08 5.52 -4.50
C GLU A 343 3.24 4.23 -4.64
N PHE A 344 2.55 3.82 -3.58
CA PHE A 344 1.66 2.64 -3.53
C PHE A 344 0.17 3.01 -3.50
N TYR A 345 -0.17 4.27 -3.79
CA TYR A 345 -1.55 4.82 -3.78
C TYR A 345 -2.24 4.73 -2.41
N PHE A 346 -1.46 4.75 -1.33
CA PHE A 346 -1.93 4.97 0.02
C PHE A 346 -1.58 6.39 0.48
N TYR A 347 -2.05 6.75 1.66
CA TYR A 347 -1.87 8.09 2.19
C TYR A 347 -1.18 8.03 3.55
N PRO A 348 -0.13 8.83 3.75
CA PRO A 348 0.58 8.87 5.02
C PRO A 348 -0.33 9.43 6.12
N LEU A 349 -0.01 9.08 7.37
CA LEU A 349 -0.56 9.78 8.51
C LEU A 349 -0.02 11.21 8.54
N ASP A 350 -0.79 12.15 9.12
CA ASP A 350 -0.18 13.43 9.46
C ASP A 350 0.98 13.22 10.45
N SER A 351 1.99 14.10 10.37
CA SER A 351 3.24 13.93 11.12
C SER A 351 3.04 13.92 12.64
N ALA A 352 2.04 14.65 13.16
CA ALA A 352 1.74 14.70 14.59
C ALA A 352 1.11 13.37 15.03
N PHE A 353 0.22 12.80 14.23
CA PHE A 353 -0.40 11.51 14.53
C PHE A 353 0.63 10.37 14.42
N ALA A 354 1.48 10.38 13.40
CA ALA A 354 2.57 9.41 13.29
C ALA A 354 3.53 9.49 14.50
N ALA A 355 3.85 10.68 14.98
CA ALA A 355 4.68 10.88 16.17
C ALA A 355 3.99 10.39 17.46
N GLU A 356 2.67 10.58 17.60
CA GLU A 356 1.87 10.06 18.71
C GLU A 356 1.94 8.53 18.75
N VAL A 357 1.68 7.85 17.61
CA VAL A 357 1.76 6.40 17.49
C VAL A 357 3.17 5.89 17.82
N LYS A 358 4.20 6.55 17.30
CA LYS A 358 5.61 6.21 17.58
C LYS A 358 5.94 6.33 19.06
N THR A 359 5.46 7.36 19.73
CA THR A 359 5.67 7.56 21.18
C THR A 359 5.00 6.43 21.97
N ALA A 360 3.79 6.04 21.61
CA ALA A 360 3.09 4.94 22.27
C ALA A 360 3.85 3.61 22.15
N VAL A 361 4.39 3.31 20.97
CA VAL A 361 5.23 2.12 20.74
C VAL A 361 6.50 2.16 21.61
N SER A 362 7.25 3.24 21.55
CA SER A 362 8.53 3.35 22.28
C SER A 362 8.32 3.27 23.80
N THR A 363 7.20 3.77 24.31
CA THR A 363 6.83 3.69 25.73
C THR A 363 6.43 2.28 26.13
N THR A 364 5.56 1.63 25.35
CA THR A 364 5.07 0.28 25.67
C THR A 364 6.16 -0.77 25.52
N LEU A 365 6.98 -0.69 24.46
CA LEU A 365 8.08 -1.62 24.20
C LEU A 365 9.42 -1.10 24.78
N SER A 366 9.38 -0.45 25.92
CA SER A 366 10.56 0.11 26.59
C SER A 366 11.55 -0.96 27.09
N ALA A 367 11.09 -2.19 27.36
CA ALA A 367 11.93 -3.32 27.77
C ALA A 367 12.77 -3.92 26.61
N ALA A 368 12.71 -3.34 25.42
CA ALA A 368 13.52 -3.77 24.26
C ALA A 368 15.02 -3.82 24.61
N SER A 369 15.66 -4.97 24.41
CA SER A 369 17.10 -5.14 24.60
C SER A 369 17.63 -6.23 23.67
N PRO A 370 18.52 -5.90 22.72
CA PRO A 370 19.10 -4.58 22.54
C PRO A 370 18.13 -3.56 21.92
N VAL A 371 18.32 -2.30 22.19
CA VAL A 371 17.64 -1.21 21.46
C VAL A 371 18.39 -1.00 20.16
N TRP A 372 17.67 -1.08 19.05
CA TRP A 372 18.24 -0.77 17.74
C TRP A 372 18.37 0.74 17.55
N THR A 373 19.52 1.18 17.07
CA THR A 373 19.85 2.59 16.90
C THR A 373 20.05 2.95 15.44
N TRP A 374 19.60 4.14 15.08
CA TRP A 374 19.81 4.72 13.76
C TRP A 374 21.11 5.51 13.76
N VAL A 375 21.98 5.22 12.80
CA VAL A 375 23.22 5.95 12.62
C VAL A 375 22.98 7.11 11.67
N ASP A 376 23.21 8.33 12.14
CA ASP A 376 23.18 9.50 11.26
C ASP A 376 24.26 9.33 10.16
N PRO A 377 23.90 9.39 8.86
CA PRO A 377 24.85 9.24 7.78
C PRO A 377 25.94 10.32 7.76
N TYR A 378 25.75 11.42 8.47
CA TYR A 378 26.70 12.55 8.56
C TYR A 378 27.54 12.55 9.82
N ILE A 379 27.16 11.80 10.85
CA ILE A 379 27.92 11.69 12.10
C ILE A 379 28.77 10.40 12.04
N LEU A 380 29.91 10.49 11.41
CA LEU A 380 30.97 9.48 11.51
C LEU A 380 31.71 9.66 12.84
N SER A 381 31.08 9.26 13.94
CA SER A 381 31.80 9.19 15.21
C SER A 381 32.59 7.87 15.26
N TYR A 382 33.80 7.89 14.76
CA TYR A 382 34.77 6.78 14.84
C TYR A 382 35.05 6.34 16.29
N ASN A 383 34.73 7.19 17.26
CA ASN A 383 35.13 7.00 18.65
C ASN A 383 34.06 6.34 19.55
N THR A 384 32.83 6.11 19.08
CA THR A 384 31.78 5.60 19.97
C THR A 384 31.40 4.14 19.75
N GLY A 385 31.96 3.45 18.75
CA GLY A 385 31.61 2.06 18.41
C GLY A 385 30.18 1.85 17.93
N ILE A 386 29.31 2.87 18.05
CA ILE A 386 27.88 2.80 17.71
C ILE A 386 27.67 2.53 16.21
N ALA A 387 28.50 3.12 15.35
CA ALA A 387 28.39 2.95 13.89
C ALA A 387 28.69 1.51 13.40
N MET A 388 29.32 0.71 14.22
CA MET A 388 29.75 -0.66 13.94
C MET A 388 28.98 -1.71 14.74
N GLY A 389 28.07 -1.28 15.61
CA GLY A 389 27.31 -2.17 16.49
C GLY A 389 26.37 -3.11 15.74
N TYR A 390 26.16 -4.30 16.30
CA TYR A 390 25.28 -5.34 15.71
C TYR A 390 23.80 -4.91 15.62
N THR A 391 23.38 -3.97 16.44
CA THR A 391 22.00 -3.49 16.53
C THR A 391 21.88 -2.05 16.03
N THR A 392 22.56 -1.77 14.91
CA THR A 392 22.50 -0.46 14.26
C THR A 392 21.91 -0.60 12.86
N PHE A 393 21.11 0.40 12.48
CA PHE A 393 20.71 0.62 11.10
C PHE A 393 21.51 1.79 10.52
N SER A 394 22.14 1.57 9.37
CA SER A 394 22.87 2.62 8.66
C SER A 394 22.31 2.79 7.23
N PRO A 395 21.83 3.99 6.89
CA PRO A 395 21.41 4.30 5.50
C PRO A 395 22.55 4.17 4.46
N LYS A 396 23.80 4.06 4.92
CA LYS A 396 24.97 3.83 4.05
C LYS A 396 25.23 2.37 3.76
N ARG A 397 24.60 1.45 4.49
CA ARG A 397 24.64 0.03 4.17
C ARG A 397 23.65 -0.24 3.05
N GLN A 398 24.10 -0.76 1.94
CA GLN A 398 23.25 -1.14 0.81
C GLN A 398 23.93 -2.25 0.04
N THR A 399 23.11 -3.12 -0.57
CA THR A 399 23.59 -4.14 -1.50
C THR A 399 23.81 -3.54 -2.89
N TYR A 400 24.52 -4.26 -3.75
CA TYR A 400 24.65 -3.85 -5.16
C TYR A 400 23.30 -3.81 -5.88
N ALA A 401 22.39 -4.72 -5.54
CA ALA A 401 21.03 -4.73 -6.07
C ALA A 401 20.26 -3.45 -5.74
N GLU A 402 20.45 -2.91 -4.54
CA GLU A 402 19.84 -1.63 -4.15
C GLU A 402 20.47 -0.44 -4.89
N TYR A 403 21.78 -0.46 -5.08
CA TYR A 403 22.45 0.53 -5.91
C TYR A 403 21.93 0.51 -7.36
N GLU A 404 21.76 -0.67 -7.97
CA GLU A 404 21.17 -0.80 -9.30
C GLU A 404 19.72 -0.30 -9.32
N ARG A 405 18.91 -0.66 -8.33
CA ARG A 405 17.53 -0.13 -8.21
C ARG A 405 17.52 1.40 -8.17
N GLY A 406 18.45 2.00 -7.45
CA GLY A 406 18.64 3.46 -7.42
C GLY A 406 18.99 4.05 -8.79
N LEU A 407 19.88 3.41 -9.54
CA LEU A 407 20.21 3.82 -10.90
C LEU A 407 19.02 3.70 -11.85
N PHE A 408 18.26 2.60 -11.78
CA PHE A 408 17.06 2.42 -12.60
C PHE A 408 16.00 3.50 -12.30
N LYS A 409 15.71 3.78 -11.04
CA LYS A 409 14.79 4.86 -10.65
C LYS A 409 15.24 6.22 -11.21
N LYS A 410 16.53 6.55 -11.10
CA LYS A 410 17.10 7.78 -11.65
C LYS A 410 16.94 7.86 -13.16
N ASN A 411 17.19 6.76 -13.87
CA ASN A 411 17.08 6.71 -15.33
C ASN A 411 15.61 6.80 -15.78
N ILE A 412 14.69 6.16 -15.07
CA ILE A 412 13.24 6.28 -15.31
C ILE A 412 12.77 7.72 -15.12
N ALA A 413 13.14 8.37 -14.01
CA ALA A 413 12.78 9.77 -13.79
C ALA A 413 13.32 10.72 -14.85
N ALA A 414 14.57 10.50 -15.30
CA ALA A 414 15.16 11.28 -16.40
C ALA A 414 14.39 11.08 -17.72
N LEU A 415 13.94 9.86 -17.96
CA LEU A 415 13.16 9.51 -19.14
C LEU A 415 11.76 10.12 -19.09
N GLU A 416 11.08 10.05 -17.95
CA GLU A 416 9.77 10.69 -17.74
C GLU A 416 9.87 12.21 -17.96
N ALA A 417 10.92 12.85 -17.45
CA ALA A 417 11.19 14.27 -17.71
C ALA A 417 11.39 14.56 -19.20
N SER A 418 12.11 13.70 -19.91
CA SER A 418 12.33 13.82 -21.36
C SER A 418 11.02 13.65 -22.14
N VAL A 419 10.18 12.70 -21.76
CA VAL A 419 8.85 12.48 -22.37
C VAL A 419 7.94 13.67 -22.10
N ALA A 420 7.97 14.24 -20.90
CA ALA A 420 7.17 15.43 -20.57
C ALA A 420 7.62 16.64 -21.40
N ALA A 421 8.93 16.85 -21.57
CA ALA A 421 9.48 17.90 -22.41
C ALA A 421 9.07 17.74 -23.88
N LEU A 422 9.15 16.51 -24.43
CA LEU A 422 8.72 16.19 -25.80
C LEU A 422 7.22 16.41 -25.99
N LYS A 423 6.37 16.06 -25.01
CA LYS A 423 4.93 16.36 -25.07
C LYS A 423 4.66 17.85 -25.12
N THR A 424 5.40 18.66 -24.35
CA THR A 424 5.28 20.11 -24.33
C THR A 424 5.72 20.70 -25.67
N GLU A 425 6.82 20.22 -26.24
CA GLU A 425 7.31 20.66 -27.56
C GLU A 425 6.33 20.30 -28.69
N LEU A 426 5.76 19.09 -28.64
CA LEU A 426 4.73 18.63 -29.57
C LEU A 426 3.48 19.53 -29.49
N ALA A 427 2.98 19.82 -28.30
CA ALA A 427 1.84 20.70 -28.09
C ALA A 427 2.09 22.12 -28.59
N ALA A 428 3.33 22.63 -28.47
CA ALA A 428 3.71 23.95 -29.00
C ALA A 428 3.76 23.99 -30.54
N LYS A 429 4.08 22.86 -31.20
CA LYS A 429 4.13 22.75 -32.67
C LYS A 429 2.77 22.52 -33.31
N THR A 430 1.84 21.87 -32.63
CA THR A 430 0.47 21.59 -33.12
C THR A 430 -0.44 22.84 -33.12
N GLY A 431 0.02 23.95 -32.56
CA GLY A 431 -0.68 25.24 -32.63
C GLY A 431 -0.53 26.00 -33.98
N ASN A 432 0.29 25.52 -34.92
CA ASN A 432 0.48 26.12 -36.26
C ASN A 432 0.29 25.04 -37.33
N ASP A 433 -0.81 25.15 -38.06
CA ASP A 433 -1.28 24.47 -39.25
C ASP A 433 -0.30 23.52 -39.98
N ASP A 434 -0.55 22.19 -39.89
CA ASP A 434 -0.61 21.25 -41.02
C ASP A 434 -0.84 19.81 -40.53
N ALA A 435 -2.03 19.27 -40.79
CA ALA A 435 -2.49 17.94 -40.33
C ALA A 435 -1.71 16.72 -40.91
N ALA A 436 -0.80 16.92 -41.86
CA ALA A 436 0.04 15.86 -42.42
C ALA A 436 1.33 15.60 -41.60
N ASP A 437 1.89 16.65 -41.00
CA ASP A 437 3.08 16.55 -40.15
C ASP A 437 2.76 15.97 -38.75
N GLU A 438 1.53 16.17 -38.27
CA GLU A 438 1.06 15.68 -36.96
C GLU A 438 1.09 14.16 -36.85
N ARG A 439 0.70 13.45 -37.91
CA ARG A 439 0.73 11.97 -37.93
C ARG A 439 2.16 11.42 -37.96
N THR A 440 3.07 12.09 -38.66
CA THR A 440 4.46 11.65 -38.78
C THR A 440 5.23 11.91 -37.49
N LEU A 441 4.99 13.04 -36.80
CA LEU A 441 5.58 13.37 -35.51
C LEU A 441 4.99 12.48 -34.38
N ALA A 442 3.67 12.21 -34.37
CA ALA A 442 3.06 11.30 -33.41
C ALA A 442 3.57 9.87 -33.56
N LEU A 443 3.76 9.38 -34.80
CA LEU A 443 4.35 8.07 -35.08
C LEU A 443 5.83 8.01 -34.68
N ALA A 444 6.61 9.06 -34.89
CA ALA A 444 8.01 9.14 -34.45
C ALA A 444 8.12 9.18 -32.92
N ALA A 445 7.25 9.92 -32.22
CA ALA A 445 7.21 9.96 -30.76
C ALA A 445 6.79 8.61 -30.17
N VAL A 446 5.79 7.96 -30.73
CA VAL A 446 5.36 6.60 -30.31
C VAL A 446 6.48 5.58 -30.58
N SER A 447 7.14 5.65 -31.74
CA SER A 447 8.26 4.74 -32.06
C SER A 447 9.45 4.94 -31.14
N PHE A 448 9.75 6.18 -30.74
CA PHE A 448 10.79 6.48 -29.76
C PHE A 448 10.44 5.97 -28.36
N VAL A 449 9.21 6.15 -27.91
CA VAL A 449 8.72 5.62 -26.60
C VAL A 449 8.77 4.09 -26.60
N VAL A 450 8.37 3.44 -27.67
CA VAL A 450 8.43 1.97 -27.81
C VAL A 450 9.89 1.49 -27.81
N ALA A 451 10.80 2.17 -28.51
CA ALA A 451 12.22 1.83 -28.50
C ALA A 451 12.85 1.96 -27.11
N VAL A 452 12.47 2.98 -26.37
CA VAL A 452 12.93 3.22 -25.00
C VAL A 452 12.37 2.18 -24.03
N ILE A 453 11.08 1.83 -24.13
CA ILE A 453 10.48 0.74 -23.35
C ILE A 453 11.20 -0.59 -23.69
N ALA A 454 11.51 -0.86 -24.94
CA ALA A 454 12.24 -2.05 -25.35
C ALA A 454 13.64 -2.11 -24.76
N VAL A 455 14.35 -0.99 -24.66
CA VAL A 455 15.67 -0.91 -23.99
C VAL A 455 15.53 -1.15 -22.48
N ILE A 456 14.51 -0.60 -21.83
CA ILE A 456 14.26 -0.83 -20.39
C ILE A 456 13.91 -2.29 -20.13
N VAL A 457 13.00 -2.87 -20.92
CA VAL A 457 12.60 -4.29 -20.79
C VAL A 457 13.77 -5.21 -21.13
N GLY A 458 14.57 -4.89 -22.13
CA GLY A 458 15.78 -5.62 -22.49
C GLY A 458 16.85 -5.58 -21.37
N SER A 459 17.01 -4.44 -20.71
CA SER A 459 17.92 -4.28 -19.58
C SER A 459 17.46 -5.07 -18.35
N ILE A 460 16.16 -5.08 -18.07
CA ILE A 460 15.55 -5.90 -17.00
C ILE A 460 15.68 -7.40 -17.30
N ALA A 461 15.54 -7.80 -18.56
CA ALA A 461 15.73 -9.20 -18.98
C ALA A 461 17.18 -9.65 -18.87
N MET A 462 18.15 -8.81 -19.15
CA MET A 462 19.59 -9.12 -18.99
C MET A 462 19.98 -9.23 -17.51
N CYS A 463 19.42 -8.41 -16.62
CA CYS A 463 19.64 -8.54 -15.17
C CYS A 463 18.99 -9.79 -14.56
N ARG A 464 17.94 -10.34 -15.17
CA ARG A 464 17.33 -11.64 -14.78
C ARG A 464 18.02 -12.86 -15.38
N GLY A 465 18.86 -12.70 -16.41
CA GLY A 465 19.49 -13.76 -17.19
C GLY A 465 20.63 -14.52 -16.52
N GLY A 466 20.89 -14.34 -15.21
CA GLY A 466 21.88 -15.15 -14.47
C GLY A 466 21.42 -16.57 -14.14
N ARG A 467 20.16 -16.95 -14.39
CA ARG A 467 19.64 -18.33 -14.22
C ARG A 467 18.40 -18.57 -15.10
N SER A 468 18.57 -18.89 -16.33
CA SER A 468 17.89 -19.94 -17.11
C SER A 468 17.98 -19.70 -18.61
N SER A 469 18.63 -20.61 -19.28
CA SER A 469 18.80 -20.68 -20.74
C SER A 469 17.55 -21.20 -21.48
N GLN A 470 16.37 -20.77 -21.12
CA GLN A 470 15.12 -21.23 -21.75
C GLN A 470 14.15 -20.16 -22.29
N VAL A 471 14.50 -18.87 -22.30
CA VAL A 471 13.57 -17.83 -22.81
C VAL A 471 13.94 -17.31 -24.21
N MET A 472 14.93 -17.87 -24.87
CA MET A 472 15.36 -17.42 -26.21
C MET A 472 14.67 -18.15 -27.38
N ARG A 473 13.42 -18.62 -27.25
CA ARG A 473 12.69 -19.29 -28.35
C ARG A 473 11.31 -18.70 -28.69
N VAL A 474 10.97 -17.50 -28.27
CA VAL A 474 9.62 -16.92 -28.55
C VAL A 474 9.67 -15.58 -29.30
N VAL A 475 10.82 -15.11 -29.75
CA VAL A 475 10.86 -13.91 -30.62
C VAL A 475 11.55 -14.24 -31.95
N GLY A 476 11.02 -15.25 -32.60
CA GLY A 476 11.45 -15.64 -33.93
C GLY A 476 10.27 -16.25 -34.70
N MET A 477 9.27 -15.43 -35.02
CA MET A 477 8.38 -15.51 -36.18
C MET A 477 7.62 -14.19 -36.30
#